data_7125ec9dc5421032253dc1d4e0a451db
#
_entry.id   7125ec9dc5421032253dc1d4e0a451db
#
_cell.length_a   1.000
_cell.length_b   1.000
_cell.length_c   1.000
_cell.angle_alpha   90.00
_cell.angle_beta   90.00
_cell.angle_gamma   90.00
#
_symmetry.space_group_name_H-M   'P 1'
#
loop_
_entity.id
_entity.type
_entity.pdbx_description
1 polymer ?
#
loop_
_entity_poly.entity_id
_entity_poly.type
_entity_poly.pdbx_seq_one_letter_code
_entity_poly.pdbx_strand_id
1 'polypeptide(L)'
;GVDILMIGHIAVDQIVVDGQSETATGGGVYYGGMALRQLGISVAVATRLHPSDYARLEEMRDAGIRVYATAAEETSGIENTYRSANMETRQTRALGFAGAFRPEDIPDLPARVVMISPIIAGEVDLPLLARLARRGPVALDVQGFVRVRVGEDLVFRPWAEMAEGLRHVTYLKVDHAEAEHLTGLSDPAEAAARLAAYGPREVVLTRSEGVLVWAEGEVHRAPFTPRSLVGRTGRGDT
;
A
#
# COMPACT_ATOMS: atom_id res chain seq x y z
N GLY A 1 18.18 1.04 -14.73
CA GLY A 1 16.92 1.51 -14.16
C GLY A 1 15.87 0.41 -14.09
N VAL A 2 14.73 0.76 -13.59
CA VAL A 2 13.51 -0.06 -13.56
C VAL A 2 12.32 0.76 -14.02
N ASP A 3 11.23 0.10 -14.35
CA ASP A 3 9.97 0.81 -14.61
C ASP A 3 9.41 1.36 -13.30
N ILE A 4 9.37 0.54 -12.23
CA ILE A 4 8.80 0.94 -10.95
C ILE A 4 9.77 0.64 -9.80
N LEU A 5 10.04 1.63 -8.95
CA LEU A 5 10.64 1.48 -7.64
C LEU A 5 9.54 1.57 -6.59
N MET A 6 9.27 0.45 -5.91
CA MET A 6 8.30 0.39 -4.83
C MET A 6 8.98 0.59 -3.47
N ILE A 7 8.34 1.34 -2.59
CA ILE A 7 8.83 1.62 -1.24
C ILE A 7 7.73 1.30 -0.24
N GLY A 8 8.03 0.43 0.71
CA GLY A 8 7.11 0.01 1.77
C GLY A 8 7.62 -1.20 2.51
N HIS A 9 7.05 -1.48 3.67
CA HIS A 9 7.42 -2.65 4.44
C HIS A 9 6.90 -3.94 3.79
N ILE A 10 7.74 -4.95 3.74
CA ILE A 10 7.29 -6.35 3.71
C ILE A 10 6.71 -6.66 5.07
N ALA A 11 5.61 -7.39 5.12
CA ALA A 11 4.95 -7.79 6.34
C ALA A 11 4.98 -9.31 6.53
N VAL A 12 5.02 -9.73 7.78
CA VAL A 12 4.71 -11.09 8.19
C VAL A 12 3.34 -11.06 8.85
N ASP A 13 2.33 -11.46 8.10
CA ASP A 13 0.93 -11.37 8.51
C ASP A 13 0.46 -12.68 9.11
N GLN A 14 -0.49 -12.58 10.03
CA GLN A 14 -1.24 -13.71 10.58
C GLN A 14 -2.68 -13.63 10.08
N ILE A 15 -3.16 -14.74 9.52
CA ILE A 15 -4.55 -14.89 9.10
C ILE A 15 -5.20 -15.90 10.04
N VAL A 16 -6.18 -15.45 10.80
CA VAL A 16 -6.91 -16.28 11.76
C VAL A 16 -8.32 -16.52 11.24
N VAL A 17 -8.67 -17.79 11.03
CA VAL A 17 -10.01 -18.21 10.61
C VAL A 17 -10.48 -19.30 11.57
N ASP A 18 -11.59 -19.09 12.26
CA ASP A 18 -12.15 -20.06 13.24
C ASP A 18 -11.13 -20.55 14.27
N GLY A 19 -10.28 -19.64 14.77
CA GLY A 19 -9.25 -19.93 15.75
C GLY A 19 -8.00 -20.65 15.23
N GLN A 20 -7.94 -20.95 13.93
CA GLN A 20 -6.73 -21.46 13.27
C GLN A 20 -5.94 -20.31 12.65
N SER A 21 -4.64 -20.29 12.88
CA SER A 21 -3.71 -19.24 12.41
C SER A 21 -2.80 -19.76 11.32
N GLU A 22 -2.65 -18.98 10.27
CA GLU A 22 -1.69 -19.18 9.20
C GLU A 22 -0.82 -17.93 9.06
N THR A 23 0.48 -18.12 8.85
CA THR A 23 1.45 -17.04 8.64
C THR A 23 1.69 -16.87 7.15
N ALA A 24 1.64 -15.65 6.66
CA ALA A 24 1.87 -15.32 5.26
C ALA A 24 2.74 -14.08 5.10
N THR A 25 3.48 -14.00 3.99
CA THR A 25 4.13 -12.78 3.56
C THR A 25 3.07 -11.82 3.03
N GLY A 26 3.16 -10.56 3.41
CA GLY A 26 2.21 -9.51 3.02
C GLY A 26 2.89 -8.18 2.74
N GLY A 27 2.06 -7.14 2.63
CA GLY A 27 2.45 -5.78 2.31
C GLY A 27 2.21 -5.44 0.85
N GLY A 28 1.90 -4.15 0.59
CA GLY A 28 1.60 -3.66 -0.75
C GLY A 28 2.75 -3.86 -1.73
N VAL A 29 3.99 -3.75 -1.28
CA VAL A 29 5.18 -3.98 -2.11
C VAL A 29 5.36 -5.45 -2.51
N TYR A 30 4.88 -6.39 -1.70
CA TYR A 30 4.88 -7.81 -2.04
C TYR A 30 3.81 -8.11 -3.08
N TYR A 31 2.54 -7.84 -2.78
CA TYR A 31 1.43 -8.16 -3.70
C TYR A 31 1.55 -7.37 -5.01
N GLY A 32 1.74 -6.06 -4.92
CA GLY A 32 1.88 -5.21 -6.10
C GLY A 32 3.12 -5.54 -6.92
N GLY A 33 4.26 -5.80 -6.26
CA GLY A 33 5.50 -6.19 -6.94
C GLY A 33 5.37 -7.50 -7.72
N MET A 34 4.76 -8.51 -7.10
CA MET A 34 4.50 -9.80 -7.76
C MET A 34 3.53 -9.66 -8.95
N ALA A 35 2.45 -8.88 -8.78
CA ALA A 35 1.49 -8.63 -9.85
C ALA A 35 2.13 -7.89 -11.03
N LEU A 36 2.91 -6.85 -10.77
CA LEU A 36 3.63 -6.10 -11.82
C LEU A 36 4.62 -6.99 -12.59
N ARG A 37 5.32 -7.89 -11.90
CA ARG A 37 6.21 -8.84 -12.56
C ARG A 37 5.48 -9.80 -13.49
N GLN A 38 4.28 -10.27 -13.11
CA GLN A 38 3.44 -11.09 -14.01
C GLN A 38 3.03 -10.35 -15.26
N LEU A 39 2.92 -9.02 -15.21
CA LEU A 39 2.67 -8.15 -16.36
C LEU A 39 3.94 -7.79 -17.16
N GLY A 40 5.10 -8.34 -16.80
CA GLY A 40 6.36 -8.08 -17.49
C GLY A 40 7.03 -6.75 -17.12
N ILE A 41 6.53 -6.04 -16.11
CA ILE A 41 7.09 -4.76 -15.64
C ILE A 41 8.37 -5.02 -14.83
N SER A 42 9.40 -4.22 -15.05
CA SER A 42 10.63 -4.31 -14.25
C SER A 42 10.45 -3.57 -12.91
N VAL A 43 10.66 -4.29 -11.80
CA VAL A 43 10.39 -3.79 -10.45
C VAL A 43 11.63 -3.87 -9.57
N ALA A 44 11.84 -2.83 -8.78
CA ALA A 44 12.69 -2.86 -7.60
C ALA A 44 11.87 -2.52 -6.36
N VAL A 45 12.23 -3.09 -5.22
CA VAL A 45 11.59 -2.86 -3.93
C VAL A 45 12.63 -2.41 -2.91
N ALA A 46 12.39 -1.30 -2.25
CA ALA A 46 13.08 -0.89 -1.03
C ALA A 46 12.17 -1.21 0.17
N THR A 47 12.68 -1.99 1.10
CA THR A 47 11.90 -2.45 2.27
C THR A 47 12.75 -2.49 3.53
N ARG A 48 12.09 -2.59 4.68
CA ARG A 48 12.71 -2.76 6.00
C ARG A 48 12.07 -3.96 6.69
N LEU A 49 12.88 -4.83 7.28
CA LEU A 49 12.41 -5.95 8.08
C LEU A 49 13.53 -6.48 8.97
N HIS A 50 13.16 -7.28 9.98
CA HIS A 50 14.15 -7.95 10.82
C HIS A 50 14.91 -9.00 10.00
N PRO A 51 16.24 -9.14 10.17
CA PRO A 51 17.05 -10.09 9.41
C PRO A 51 16.59 -11.56 9.47
N SER A 52 15.95 -11.97 10.56
CA SER A 52 15.39 -13.33 10.68
C SER A 52 14.31 -13.66 9.64
N ASP A 53 13.72 -12.64 9.01
CA ASP A 53 12.67 -12.77 8.01
C ASP A 53 13.18 -12.61 6.56
N TYR A 54 14.48 -12.46 6.36
CA TYR A 54 15.06 -12.25 5.01
C TYR A 54 14.77 -13.41 4.04
N ALA A 55 14.57 -14.62 4.53
CA ALA A 55 14.18 -15.75 3.68
C ALA A 55 12.86 -15.49 2.93
N ARG A 56 11.98 -14.65 3.46
CA ARG A 56 10.71 -14.27 2.80
C ARG A 56 10.89 -13.39 1.56
N LEU A 57 12.08 -12.84 1.36
CA LEU A 57 12.40 -12.03 0.19
C LEU A 57 12.77 -12.90 -1.04
N GLU A 58 13.06 -14.18 -0.84
CA GLU A 58 13.53 -15.06 -1.92
C GLU A 58 12.47 -15.24 -3.01
N GLU A 59 11.19 -15.38 -2.66
CA GLU A 59 10.11 -15.47 -3.64
C GLU A 59 10.07 -14.27 -4.58
N MET A 60 10.26 -13.07 -4.05
CA MET A 60 10.31 -11.85 -4.86
C MET A 60 11.56 -11.81 -5.75
N ARG A 61 12.71 -12.25 -5.22
CA ARG A 61 13.96 -12.32 -5.98
C ARG A 61 13.88 -13.33 -7.10
N ASP A 62 13.31 -14.50 -6.83
CA ASP A 62 13.08 -15.57 -7.82
C ASP A 62 12.12 -15.10 -8.93
N ALA A 63 11.14 -14.23 -8.60
CA ALA A 63 10.29 -13.58 -9.58
C ALA A 63 11.01 -12.48 -10.39
N GLY A 64 12.29 -12.19 -10.10
CA GLY A 64 13.09 -11.18 -10.79
C GLY A 64 12.91 -9.76 -10.27
N ILE A 65 12.42 -9.59 -9.04
CA ILE A 65 12.34 -8.29 -8.36
C ILE A 65 13.71 -8.00 -7.71
N ARG A 66 14.25 -6.81 -7.95
CA ARG A 66 15.45 -6.34 -7.24
C ARG A 66 15.05 -5.85 -5.85
N VAL A 67 15.45 -6.58 -4.80
CA VAL A 67 15.08 -6.26 -3.42
C VAL A 67 16.26 -5.62 -2.68
N TYR A 68 16.02 -4.42 -2.17
CA TYR A 68 16.92 -3.65 -1.32
C TYR A 68 16.34 -3.65 0.10
N ALA A 69 16.89 -4.47 0.97
CA ALA A 69 16.40 -4.65 2.32
C ALA A 69 17.31 -3.94 3.32
N THR A 70 16.72 -3.12 4.18
CA THR A 70 17.39 -2.52 5.33
C THR A 70 16.99 -3.29 6.59
N ALA A 71 17.98 -3.64 7.42
CA ALA A 71 17.74 -4.32 8.69
C ALA A 71 16.96 -3.42 9.65
N ALA A 72 15.95 -3.99 10.30
CA ALA A 72 15.14 -3.35 11.33
C ALA A 72 15.09 -4.23 12.59
N GLU A 73 14.70 -3.62 13.71
CA GLU A 73 14.58 -4.35 14.98
C GLU A 73 13.36 -5.28 15.00
N GLU A 74 12.34 -4.94 14.23
CA GLU A 74 11.12 -5.74 14.06
C GLU A 74 10.76 -5.85 12.58
N THR A 75 9.97 -6.86 12.24
CA THR A 75 9.25 -6.92 10.98
C THR A 75 7.82 -6.45 11.18
N SER A 76 7.32 -5.62 10.27
CA SER A 76 5.92 -5.23 10.27
C SER A 76 5.01 -6.44 10.06
N GLY A 77 3.84 -6.41 10.64
CA GLY A 77 2.85 -7.47 10.48
C GLY A 77 1.49 -7.04 10.95
N ILE A 78 0.49 -7.69 10.40
CA ILE A 78 -0.92 -7.48 10.74
C ILE A 78 -1.55 -8.84 10.96
N GLU A 79 -2.32 -8.95 12.05
CA GLU A 79 -3.22 -10.07 12.27
C GLU A 79 -4.61 -9.70 11.76
N ASN A 80 -5.13 -10.48 10.84
CA ASN A 80 -6.51 -10.37 10.37
C ASN A 80 -7.29 -11.59 10.86
N THR A 81 -8.34 -11.35 11.64
CA THR A 81 -9.24 -12.38 12.14
C THR A 81 -10.54 -12.35 11.37
N TYR A 82 -10.89 -13.48 10.76
CA TYR A 82 -12.14 -13.69 10.03
C TYR A 82 -12.99 -14.72 10.75
N ARG A 83 -14.31 -14.55 10.69
CA ARG A 83 -15.26 -15.62 11.02
C ARG A 83 -15.67 -16.32 9.72
N SER A 84 -15.68 -17.66 9.70
CA SER A 84 -16.03 -18.44 8.52
C SER A 84 -17.43 -18.12 7.96
N ALA A 85 -18.38 -17.77 8.83
CA ALA A 85 -19.73 -17.39 8.44
C ALA A 85 -19.83 -15.99 7.81
N ASN A 86 -18.83 -15.12 7.99
CA ASN A 86 -18.81 -13.75 7.46
C ASN A 86 -17.37 -13.28 7.21
N MET A 87 -16.82 -13.71 6.10
CA MET A 87 -15.46 -13.31 5.67
C MET A 87 -15.31 -11.79 5.40
N GLU A 88 -16.39 -11.02 5.46
CA GLU A 88 -16.34 -9.56 5.29
C GLU A 88 -16.02 -8.85 6.60
N THR A 89 -16.39 -9.43 7.74
CA THR A 89 -16.13 -8.87 9.06
C THR A 89 -14.78 -9.36 9.56
N ARG A 90 -13.78 -8.48 9.57
CA ARG A 90 -12.46 -8.77 10.11
C ARG A 90 -12.11 -7.84 11.27
N GLN A 91 -11.43 -8.40 12.25
CA GLN A 91 -10.66 -7.60 13.20
C GLN A 91 -9.20 -7.54 12.71
N THR A 92 -8.60 -6.38 12.82
CA THR A 92 -7.23 -6.14 12.37
C THR A 92 -6.39 -5.61 13.54
N ARG A 93 -5.25 -6.24 13.80
CA ARG A 93 -4.35 -5.88 14.88
C ARG A 93 -2.91 -5.76 14.36
N ALA A 94 -2.13 -4.79 14.86
CA ALA A 94 -0.72 -4.64 14.54
C ALA A 94 0.12 -5.65 15.35
N LEU A 95 1.05 -6.33 14.66
CA LEU A 95 1.97 -7.30 15.27
C LEU A 95 3.38 -6.74 15.43
N GLY A 96 3.82 -5.81 14.59
CA GLY A 96 5.13 -5.21 14.63
C GLY A 96 5.22 -4.02 13.67
N PHE A 97 6.31 -3.27 13.77
CA PHE A 97 6.58 -2.11 12.92
C PHE A 97 8.07 -1.95 12.66
N ALA A 98 8.49 -2.04 11.40
CA ALA A 98 9.90 -2.01 10.99
C ALA A 98 10.53 -0.59 10.96
N GLY A 99 9.82 0.41 11.43
CA GLY A 99 10.32 1.78 11.56
C GLY A 99 10.19 2.62 10.30
N ALA A 100 10.53 3.90 10.44
CA ALA A 100 10.49 4.86 9.35
C ALA A 100 11.62 4.61 8.34
N PHE A 101 11.32 4.78 7.05
CA PHE A 101 12.35 4.86 6.02
C PHE A 101 13.17 6.14 6.17
N ARG A 102 14.46 6.01 5.94
CA ARG A 102 15.40 7.12 5.82
C ARG A 102 15.86 7.25 4.38
N PRO A 103 16.36 8.43 3.96
CA PRO A 103 16.85 8.61 2.58
C PRO A 103 17.88 7.57 2.13
N GLU A 104 18.73 7.10 3.03
CA GLU A 104 19.75 6.09 2.79
C GLU A 104 19.21 4.68 2.58
N ASP A 105 17.98 4.40 3.00
CA ASP A 105 17.31 3.12 2.76
C ASP A 105 16.83 2.98 1.31
N ILE A 106 16.79 4.08 0.58
CA ILE A 106 16.27 4.14 -0.78
C ILE A 106 17.43 4.08 -1.79
N PRO A 107 17.48 3.05 -2.65
CA PRO A 107 18.56 2.90 -3.61
C PRO A 107 18.61 4.08 -4.61
N ASP A 108 19.81 4.49 -4.98
CA ASP A 108 20.01 5.42 -6.08
C ASP A 108 19.85 4.68 -7.41
N LEU A 109 18.61 4.40 -7.75
CA LEU A 109 18.22 3.63 -8.92
C LEU A 109 17.22 4.44 -9.75
N PRO A 110 17.52 4.74 -11.03
CA PRO A 110 16.55 5.38 -11.92
C PRO A 110 15.29 4.53 -12.08
N ALA A 111 14.14 5.14 -11.90
CA ALA A 111 12.82 4.52 -12.07
C ALA A 111 11.90 5.46 -12.84
N ARG A 112 11.01 4.91 -13.67
CA ARG A 112 10.00 5.72 -14.37
C ARG A 112 8.92 6.22 -13.44
N VAL A 113 8.58 5.43 -12.42
CA VAL A 113 7.62 5.78 -11.35
C VAL A 113 8.18 5.31 -10.01
N VAL A 114 8.04 6.14 -8.99
CA VAL A 114 8.26 5.75 -7.59
C VAL A 114 6.89 5.46 -6.97
N MET A 115 6.68 4.21 -6.52
CA MET A 115 5.43 3.79 -5.90
C MET A 115 5.60 3.63 -4.40
N ILE A 116 4.88 4.41 -3.63
CA ILE A 116 4.91 4.41 -2.17
C ILE A 116 3.71 3.62 -1.66
N SER A 117 3.95 2.45 -1.09
CA SER A 117 2.94 1.50 -0.63
C SER A 117 3.16 1.11 0.84
N PRO A 118 3.04 2.06 1.78
CA PRO A 118 3.20 1.78 3.19
C PRO A 118 1.96 1.07 3.75
N ILE A 119 2.15 0.30 4.81
CA ILE A 119 1.09 -0.45 5.49
C ILE A 119 0.47 0.38 6.62
N ILE A 120 1.34 1.01 7.40
CA ILE A 120 1.02 1.72 8.64
C ILE A 120 1.64 3.12 8.60
N ALA A 121 0.95 4.11 9.13
CA ALA A 121 1.46 5.48 9.22
C ALA A 121 2.78 5.54 10.02
N GLY A 122 3.70 6.36 9.53
CA GLY A 122 5.05 6.48 10.09
C GLY A 122 6.13 5.80 9.25
N GLU A 123 5.79 5.01 8.23
CA GLU A 123 6.80 4.43 7.33
C GLU A 123 7.48 5.50 6.47
N VAL A 124 6.69 6.41 5.89
CA VAL A 124 7.18 7.48 5.01
C VAL A 124 6.66 8.82 5.50
N ASP A 125 7.55 9.72 5.84
CA ASP A 125 7.21 11.08 6.25
C ASP A 125 7.10 12.04 5.04
N LEU A 126 6.59 13.24 5.29
CA LEU A 126 6.41 14.27 4.27
C LEU A 126 7.75 14.71 3.64
N PRO A 127 8.85 14.94 4.38
CA PRO A 127 10.14 15.26 3.79
C PRO A 127 10.67 14.20 2.83
N LEU A 128 10.51 12.92 3.17
CA LEU A 128 10.91 11.81 2.29
C LEU A 128 10.03 11.75 1.04
N LEU A 129 8.72 11.90 1.19
CA LEU A 129 7.78 11.98 0.07
C LEU A 129 8.15 13.12 -0.90
N ALA A 130 8.41 14.31 -0.38
CA ALA A 130 8.83 15.46 -1.18
C ALA A 130 10.17 15.21 -1.90
N ARG A 131 11.11 14.53 -1.24
CA ARG A 131 12.39 14.14 -1.83
C ARG A 131 12.21 13.14 -2.97
N LEU A 132 11.36 12.13 -2.78
CA LEU A 132 11.07 11.11 -3.80
C LEU A 132 10.37 11.70 -5.02
N ALA A 133 9.47 12.66 -4.83
CA ALA A 133 8.78 13.34 -5.91
C ALA A 133 9.72 14.13 -6.84
N ARG A 134 10.92 14.51 -6.37
CA ARG A 134 11.94 15.13 -7.24
C ARG A 134 12.61 14.12 -8.19
N ARG A 135 12.45 12.82 -7.95
CA ARG A 135 13.02 11.77 -8.81
C ARG A 135 12.14 11.40 -10.00
N GLY A 136 10.86 11.79 -9.96
CA GLY A 136 9.88 11.49 -11.01
C GLY A 136 8.47 11.37 -10.47
N PRO A 137 7.52 10.92 -11.29
CA PRO A 137 6.13 10.70 -10.88
C PRO A 137 6.04 9.77 -9.68
N VAL A 138 5.17 10.13 -8.71
CA VAL A 138 4.90 9.33 -7.53
C VAL A 138 3.50 8.72 -7.62
N ALA A 139 3.42 7.41 -7.47
CA ALA A 139 2.20 6.69 -7.13
C ALA A 139 2.18 6.44 -5.61
N LEU A 140 1.05 6.66 -4.95
CA LEU A 140 0.94 6.57 -3.51
C LEU A 140 -0.34 5.84 -3.10
N ASP A 141 -0.20 4.81 -2.26
CA ASP A 141 -1.32 4.23 -1.53
C ASP A 141 -1.53 5.01 -0.22
N VAL A 142 -2.68 5.64 -0.07
CA VAL A 142 -2.99 6.49 1.09
C VAL A 142 -3.12 5.68 2.38
N GLN A 143 -3.36 4.38 2.31
CA GLN A 143 -3.55 3.51 3.47
C GLN A 143 -2.47 3.72 4.54
N GLY A 144 -1.21 3.76 4.14
CA GLY A 144 -0.07 3.94 5.03
C GLY A 144 0.15 5.37 5.54
N PHE A 145 -0.81 6.26 5.32
CA PHE A 145 -0.83 7.62 5.89
C PHE A 145 -2.04 7.84 6.80
N VAL A 146 -3.04 6.95 6.75
CA VAL A 146 -4.29 7.05 7.51
C VAL A 146 -4.52 5.87 8.46
N ARG A 147 -3.83 4.75 8.28
CA ARG A 147 -3.87 3.62 9.19
C ARG A 147 -2.83 3.81 10.28
N VAL A 148 -3.27 4.17 11.48
CA VAL A 148 -2.41 4.53 12.61
C VAL A 148 -2.44 3.44 13.66
N ARG A 149 -1.28 3.03 14.13
CA ARG A 149 -1.12 2.11 15.25
C ARG A 149 -1.33 2.85 16.56
N VAL A 150 -2.26 2.36 17.39
CA VAL A 150 -2.50 2.83 18.75
C VAL A 150 -2.47 1.60 19.67
N GLY A 151 -1.34 1.38 20.34
CA GLY A 151 -1.07 0.10 21.02
C GLY A 151 -1.00 -1.04 20.01
N GLU A 152 -1.86 -2.04 20.13
CA GLU A 152 -2.02 -3.14 19.18
C GLU A 152 -3.11 -2.87 18.13
N ASP A 153 -3.92 -1.85 18.34
CA ASP A 153 -5.02 -1.52 17.44
C ASP A 153 -4.51 -0.74 16.22
N LEU A 154 -5.16 -0.97 15.10
CA LEU A 154 -5.04 -0.17 13.89
C LEU A 154 -6.31 0.64 13.69
N VAL A 155 -6.17 1.95 13.78
CA VAL A 155 -7.30 2.87 13.70
C VAL A 155 -7.11 3.83 12.52
N PHE A 156 -8.23 4.27 11.94
CA PHE A 156 -8.20 5.34 10.97
C PHE A 156 -7.95 6.68 11.68
N ARG A 157 -7.02 7.45 11.12
CA ARG A 157 -6.81 8.87 11.47
C ARG A 157 -6.67 9.68 10.18
N PRO A 158 -7.25 10.90 10.13
CA PRO A 158 -7.01 11.80 9.00
C PRO A 158 -5.51 12.07 8.83
N TRP A 159 -5.08 12.18 7.59
CA TRP A 159 -3.71 12.60 7.29
C TRP A 159 -3.62 14.12 7.42
N ALA A 160 -3.03 14.59 8.52
CA ALA A 160 -2.97 16.02 8.85
C ALA A 160 -2.26 16.85 7.77
N GLU A 161 -1.25 16.27 7.11
CA GLU A 161 -0.46 16.93 6.06
C GLU A 161 -0.96 16.60 4.64
N MET A 162 -2.19 16.11 4.49
CA MET A 162 -2.73 15.63 3.22
C MET A 162 -2.66 16.67 2.11
N ALA A 163 -3.04 17.92 2.39
CA ALA A 163 -3.06 19.00 1.40
C ALA A 163 -1.65 19.28 0.83
N GLU A 164 -0.62 19.22 1.67
CA GLU A 164 0.76 19.40 1.25
C GLU A 164 1.30 18.11 0.60
N GLY A 165 1.04 16.95 1.20
CA GLY A 165 1.52 15.67 0.73
C GLY A 165 1.00 15.32 -0.67
N LEU A 166 -0.28 15.54 -0.95
CA LEU A 166 -0.89 15.23 -2.25
C LEU A 166 -0.36 16.09 -3.39
N ARG A 167 0.25 17.25 -3.13
CA ARG A 167 0.94 18.03 -4.16
C ARG A 167 2.14 17.30 -4.77
N HIS A 168 2.69 16.34 -4.05
CA HIS A 168 3.83 15.52 -4.48
C HIS A 168 3.39 14.22 -5.18
N VAL A 169 2.10 13.93 -5.24
CA VAL A 169 1.53 12.70 -5.75
C VAL A 169 0.96 12.90 -7.15
N THR A 170 1.37 12.03 -8.08
CA THR A 170 0.83 12.02 -9.45
C THR A 170 -0.36 11.06 -9.56
N TYR A 171 -0.23 9.87 -8.97
CA TYR A 171 -1.23 8.80 -8.99
C TYR A 171 -1.58 8.43 -7.55
N LEU A 172 -2.82 8.63 -7.16
CA LEU A 172 -3.30 8.30 -5.82
C LEU A 172 -4.16 7.05 -5.85
N LYS A 173 -3.82 6.05 -5.05
CA LYS A 173 -4.68 4.91 -4.76
C LYS A 173 -5.34 5.11 -3.40
N VAL A 174 -6.63 4.90 -3.33
CA VAL A 174 -7.46 5.06 -2.15
C VAL A 174 -8.61 4.05 -2.19
N ASP A 175 -9.02 3.49 -1.06
CA ASP A 175 -10.26 2.74 -1.01
C ASP A 175 -11.46 3.66 -0.71
N HIS A 176 -12.68 3.14 -0.92
CA HIS A 176 -13.90 3.93 -0.77
C HIS A 176 -14.08 4.47 0.65
N ALA A 177 -13.81 3.66 1.68
CA ALA A 177 -13.94 4.07 3.07
C ALA A 177 -12.91 5.15 3.43
N GLU A 178 -11.66 5.00 3.00
CA GLU A 178 -10.61 6.01 3.17
C GLU A 178 -10.98 7.33 2.47
N ALA A 179 -11.48 7.26 1.23
CA ALA A 179 -11.91 8.44 0.48
C ALA A 179 -13.05 9.17 1.17
N GLU A 180 -14.06 8.45 1.65
CA GLU A 180 -15.18 9.03 2.40
C GLU A 180 -14.71 9.71 3.68
N HIS A 181 -13.85 9.07 4.47
CA HIS A 181 -13.30 9.65 5.68
C HIS A 181 -12.44 10.90 5.41
N LEU A 182 -11.63 10.89 4.34
CA LEU A 182 -10.75 12.00 4.01
C LEU A 182 -11.49 13.20 3.41
N THR A 183 -12.59 12.99 2.71
CA THR A 183 -13.33 14.05 1.98
C THR A 183 -14.66 14.41 2.61
N GLY A 184 -15.24 13.52 3.43
CA GLY A 184 -16.61 13.65 3.92
C GLY A 184 -17.67 13.37 2.85
N LEU A 185 -17.29 12.86 1.68
CA LEU A 185 -18.18 12.60 0.54
C LEU A 185 -18.37 11.10 0.36
N SER A 186 -19.61 10.65 0.34
CA SER A 186 -19.97 9.24 0.17
C SER A 186 -20.03 8.80 -1.30
N ASP A 187 -20.27 9.73 -2.22
CA ASP A 187 -20.18 9.44 -3.66
C ASP A 187 -18.72 9.26 -4.06
N PRO A 188 -18.34 8.10 -4.61
CA PRO A 188 -16.95 7.79 -4.90
C PRO A 188 -16.36 8.67 -6.01
N ALA A 189 -17.15 9.10 -6.99
CA ALA A 189 -16.67 9.97 -8.06
C ALA A 189 -16.40 11.40 -7.54
N GLU A 190 -17.28 11.91 -6.70
CA GLU A 190 -17.09 13.21 -6.05
C GLU A 190 -15.90 13.19 -5.09
N ALA A 191 -15.73 12.10 -4.31
CA ALA A 191 -14.59 11.93 -3.42
C ALA A 191 -13.27 11.89 -4.20
N ALA A 192 -13.21 11.14 -5.29
CA ALA A 192 -12.03 11.05 -6.16
C ALA A 192 -11.68 12.42 -6.77
N ALA A 193 -12.66 13.14 -7.29
CA ALA A 193 -12.48 14.50 -7.82
C ALA A 193 -11.96 15.48 -6.74
N ARG A 194 -12.49 15.39 -5.52
CA ARG A 194 -12.04 16.20 -4.39
C ARG A 194 -10.57 15.92 -4.05
N LEU A 195 -10.16 14.65 -4.02
CA LEU A 195 -8.78 14.27 -3.75
C LEU A 195 -7.84 14.73 -4.88
N ALA A 196 -8.27 14.61 -6.14
CA ALA A 196 -7.52 15.09 -7.29
C ALA A 196 -7.27 16.62 -7.25
N ALA A 197 -8.18 17.39 -6.68
CA ALA A 197 -8.04 18.83 -6.54
C ALA A 197 -6.85 19.25 -5.65
N TYR A 198 -6.30 18.34 -4.82
CA TYR A 198 -5.10 18.59 -4.04
C TYR A 198 -3.79 18.43 -4.83
N GLY A 199 -3.82 17.77 -5.99
CA GLY A 199 -2.62 17.59 -6.80
C GLY A 199 -2.56 16.36 -7.71
N PRO A 200 -3.09 15.19 -7.30
CA PRO A 200 -3.02 14.00 -8.14
C PRO A 200 -3.68 14.20 -9.50
N ARG A 201 -2.99 13.74 -10.55
CA ARG A 201 -3.54 13.73 -11.92
C ARG A 201 -4.56 12.63 -12.12
N GLU A 202 -4.37 11.52 -11.42
CA GLU A 202 -5.26 10.36 -11.45
C GLU A 202 -5.51 9.86 -10.03
N VAL A 203 -6.75 9.48 -9.76
CA VAL A 203 -7.16 8.85 -8.50
C VAL A 203 -7.79 7.51 -8.82
N VAL A 204 -7.18 6.44 -8.30
CA VAL A 204 -7.68 5.07 -8.39
C VAL A 204 -8.40 4.74 -7.10
N LEU A 205 -9.72 4.63 -7.16
CA LEU A 205 -10.56 4.34 -6.01
C LEU A 205 -11.10 2.92 -6.09
N THR A 206 -10.69 2.09 -5.13
CA THR A 206 -11.10 0.68 -5.06
C THR A 206 -12.35 0.51 -4.20
N ARG A 207 -13.24 -0.40 -4.62
CA ARG A 207 -14.46 -0.79 -3.90
C ARG A 207 -14.64 -2.31 -3.97
N SER A 208 -15.63 -2.83 -3.24
CA SER A 208 -15.97 -4.26 -3.30
C SER A 208 -16.37 -4.71 -4.70
N GLU A 209 -17.05 -3.84 -5.46
CA GLU A 209 -17.61 -4.15 -6.77
C GLU A 209 -16.64 -3.92 -7.93
N GLY A 210 -15.60 -3.12 -7.73
CA GLY A 210 -14.69 -2.77 -8.81
C GLY A 210 -13.80 -1.58 -8.50
N VAL A 211 -13.27 -1.01 -9.56
CA VAL A 211 -12.38 0.15 -9.53
C VAL A 211 -13.04 1.33 -10.24
N LEU A 212 -12.92 2.50 -9.66
CA LEU A 212 -13.18 3.78 -10.29
C LEU A 212 -11.85 4.49 -10.51
N VAL A 213 -11.61 5.03 -11.68
CA VAL A 213 -10.47 5.90 -11.98
C VAL A 213 -10.99 7.27 -12.38
N TRP A 214 -10.59 8.29 -11.63
CA TRP A 214 -10.76 9.67 -12.02
C TRP A 214 -9.48 10.16 -12.71
N ALA A 215 -9.58 10.63 -13.92
CA ALA A 215 -8.48 11.15 -14.71
C ALA A 215 -8.95 12.28 -15.61
N GLU A 216 -8.26 13.42 -15.61
CA GLU A 216 -8.53 14.56 -16.52
C GLU A 216 -9.98 15.05 -16.51
N GLY A 217 -10.67 14.96 -15.36
CA GLY A 217 -12.06 15.35 -15.20
C GLY A 217 -13.08 14.28 -15.60
N GLU A 218 -12.62 13.13 -16.08
CA GLU A 218 -13.45 12.01 -16.48
C GLU A 218 -13.40 10.87 -15.45
N VAL A 219 -14.48 10.10 -15.39
CA VAL A 219 -14.61 8.94 -14.50
C VAL A 219 -14.77 7.67 -15.32
N HIS A 220 -13.84 6.75 -15.13
CA HIS A 220 -13.85 5.43 -15.72
C HIS A 220 -14.15 4.38 -14.65
N ARG A 221 -14.90 3.33 -14.97
CA ARG A 221 -15.27 2.26 -14.05
C ARG A 221 -14.97 0.90 -14.67
N ALA A 222 -14.43 -0.01 -13.86
CA ALA A 222 -14.24 -1.40 -14.22
C ALA A 222 -14.71 -2.29 -13.08
N PRO A 223 -15.63 -3.26 -13.34
CA PRO A 223 -16.08 -4.20 -12.33
C PRO A 223 -14.99 -5.23 -12.03
N PHE A 224 -14.96 -5.73 -10.80
CA PHE A 224 -14.18 -6.92 -10.47
C PHE A 224 -14.95 -8.17 -10.91
N THR A 225 -14.25 -9.09 -11.57
CA THR A 225 -14.75 -10.41 -11.96
C THR A 225 -13.91 -11.50 -11.28
N PRO A 226 -13.98 -11.66 -9.94
CA PRO A 226 -13.11 -12.57 -9.24
C PRO A 226 -13.46 -14.02 -9.57
N ARG A 227 -12.43 -14.83 -9.82
CA ARG A 227 -12.59 -16.29 -10.03
C ARG A 227 -12.94 -17.03 -8.74
N SER A 228 -12.61 -16.44 -7.58
CA SER A 228 -12.89 -16.96 -6.25
C SER A 228 -13.14 -15.81 -5.27
N LEU A 229 -14.03 -16.01 -4.32
CA LEU A 229 -14.27 -15.07 -3.21
C LEU A 229 -13.49 -15.45 -1.95
N VAL A 230 -12.75 -16.55 -1.97
CA VAL A 230 -11.91 -16.99 -0.86
C VAL A 230 -10.63 -16.16 -0.81
N GLY A 231 -10.37 -15.56 0.35
CA GLY A 231 -9.22 -14.68 0.59
C GLY A 231 -9.40 -13.27 0.00
N ARG A 232 -9.20 -12.25 0.81
CA ARG A 232 -9.33 -10.83 0.41
C ARG A 232 -8.06 -10.02 0.58
N THR A 233 -7.04 -10.60 1.22
CA THR A 233 -5.77 -9.93 1.47
C THR A 233 -5.05 -9.65 0.15
N GLY A 234 -4.54 -8.43 -0.01
CA GLY A 234 -3.78 -8.01 -1.19
C GLY A 234 -4.60 -7.63 -2.42
N ARG A 235 -5.94 -7.75 -2.40
CA ARG A 235 -6.78 -7.41 -3.58
C ARG A 235 -6.75 -5.94 -3.96
N GLY A 236 -6.53 -5.06 -3.00
CA GLY A 236 -6.39 -3.62 -3.27
C GLY A 236 -5.00 -3.23 -3.75
N ASP A 237 -4.01 -4.13 -3.61
CA ASP A 237 -2.60 -3.87 -3.96
C ASP A 237 -2.24 -4.39 -5.36
N THR A 238 -3.12 -5.20 -5.96
CA THR A 238 -2.97 -5.80 -7.30
C THR A 238 -3.94 -5.16 -8.33
#